data_03201acb8a95160dba9f9d44fef2b288
#
_entry.id   03201acb8a95160dba9f9d44fef2b288
#
_cell.length_a   1.000
_cell.length_b   1.000
_cell.length_c   1.000
_cell.angle_alpha   90.00
_cell.angle_beta   90.00
_cell.angle_gamma   90.00
#
_symmetry.space_group_name_H-M   'P 1'
#
loop_
_entity.id
_entity.type
_entity.pdbx_description
1 polymer ?
#
loop_
_entity_poly.entity_id
_entity_poly.type
_entity_poly.pdbx_seq_one_letter_code
_entity_poly.pdbx_strand_id
1 'polypeptide(L)'
;MRWHAVYRRFVLGRHYRFAREALVPHFFDALTAYAMELARLGLPRADTAVTALQELRTLPLPSFTGEVEDVFFSIYSQLAEHWGEEVAGAIRRGLSRNDLDLTAFRAYLRDRVVALLGDFLRLRGAVLRVAGAHAGVPLVLRTHHRPAQPSTLDHYLLGVEALLERDFRRLQQTLDTLDRCPLGASALAGNPYPVDRRRLAALLGFAGPVENTLDAVASGDYALELASALAGLGTSLSRFLTDLLALAERGAFVVGEGLAQGSSFMPQKRNPVVLEHARIYAGQLVGGMGTLASLNHNTPFTDLNDHSTGVLEPLTALLGSAEAALELTRVALEESQFEPALLLEELSPEVLASEAVDLLVRKGVPLAEAYQRVQGALPGVRPELLGVEREELIAWMSLEGFFARREVLGGVGPKARAEAMARARKRLKEDRKTLAALRARVRLARRLLAKGPEGFQAEEGQKATDHQGQVEGQEHQEEPLG
;
A
#
# COMPACT_ATOMS: atom_id res chain seq x y z
N MET A 1 17.81 31.99 21.02
CA MET A 1 16.98 31.55 22.19
C MET A 1 17.58 30.29 22.78
N ARG A 2 17.74 30.17 24.10
CA ARG A 2 18.35 28.95 24.70
C ARG A 2 17.24 28.03 25.18
N TRP A 3 16.98 26.97 24.43
CA TRP A 3 15.96 25.99 24.74
C TRP A 3 16.26 25.25 26.05
N HIS A 4 15.21 24.92 26.83
CA HIS A 4 15.36 24.13 28.05
C HIS A 4 15.92 22.73 27.73
N ALA A 5 16.81 22.20 28.56
CA ALA A 5 17.50 20.93 28.31
C ALA A 5 16.53 19.74 28.10
N VAL A 6 15.45 19.67 28.86
CA VAL A 6 14.41 18.63 28.73
C VAL A 6 13.73 18.72 27.37
N TYR A 7 13.35 19.93 26.91
CA TYR A 7 12.72 20.14 25.61
C TYR A 7 13.68 19.78 24.45
N ARG A 8 14.95 20.17 24.56
CA ARG A 8 15.99 19.77 23.58
C ARG A 8 16.11 18.24 23.48
N ARG A 9 16.10 17.53 24.63
CA ARG A 9 16.26 16.07 24.69
C ARG A 9 15.07 15.32 24.10
N PHE A 10 13.84 15.65 24.53
CA PHE A 10 12.64 14.84 24.23
C PHE A 10 11.88 15.30 23.00
N VAL A 11 12.10 16.53 22.53
CA VAL A 11 11.39 17.10 21.37
C VAL A 11 12.38 17.43 20.26
N LEU A 12 13.12 18.53 20.37
CA LEU A 12 13.91 19.05 19.25
C LEU A 12 14.93 18.05 18.72
N GLY A 13 15.73 17.43 19.58
CA GLY A 13 16.77 16.49 19.17
C GLY A 13 16.20 15.20 18.57
N ARG A 14 14.99 14.79 18.97
CA ARG A 14 14.31 13.63 18.38
C ARG A 14 13.79 13.97 16.99
N HIS A 15 13.05 15.07 16.85
CA HIS A 15 12.52 15.50 15.55
C HIS A 15 13.64 15.85 14.56
N TYR A 16 14.71 16.50 15.01
CA TYR A 16 15.85 16.81 14.16
C TYR A 16 16.51 15.52 13.61
N ARG A 17 16.76 14.53 14.45
CA ARG A 17 17.37 13.25 13.98
C ARG A 17 16.47 12.59 12.95
N PHE A 18 15.17 12.47 13.23
CA PHE A 18 14.22 11.91 12.29
C PHE A 18 14.21 12.68 10.97
N ALA A 19 14.07 14.00 11.02
CA ALA A 19 14.06 14.84 9.82
C ALA A 19 15.36 14.76 9.04
N ARG A 20 16.50 14.74 9.72
CA ARG A 20 17.82 14.60 9.09
C ARG A 20 17.98 13.27 8.36
N GLU A 21 17.48 12.18 8.91
CA GLU A 21 17.60 10.85 8.33
C GLU A 21 16.57 10.61 7.20
N ALA A 22 15.35 11.11 7.35
CA ALA A 22 14.24 10.77 6.47
C ALA A 22 13.81 11.90 5.53
N LEU A 23 13.86 13.17 5.97
CA LEU A 23 13.19 14.27 5.28
C LEU A 23 14.12 15.23 4.54
N VAL A 24 15.43 15.24 4.79
CA VAL A 24 16.39 16.18 4.18
C VAL A 24 16.26 16.27 2.65
N PRO A 25 16.18 15.18 1.88
CA PRO A 25 16.00 15.27 0.44
C PRO A 25 14.73 16.01 0.03
N HIS A 26 13.65 15.85 0.77
CA HIS A 26 12.35 16.47 0.52
C HIS A 26 12.33 17.96 0.92
N PHE A 27 13.07 18.35 1.97
CA PHE A 27 13.31 19.74 2.30
C PHE A 27 14.05 20.46 1.18
N PHE A 28 15.13 19.88 0.68
CA PHE A 28 15.86 20.46 -0.46
C PHE A 28 15.01 20.55 -1.73
N ASP A 29 14.21 19.51 -2.02
CA ASP A 29 13.29 19.54 -3.16
C ASP A 29 12.28 20.71 -3.01
N ALA A 30 11.66 20.86 -1.83
CA ALA A 30 10.66 21.90 -1.55
C ALA A 30 11.28 23.30 -1.61
N LEU A 31 12.42 23.50 -0.96
CA LEU A 31 13.13 24.80 -0.96
C LEU A 31 13.63 25.19 -2.36
N THR A 32 14.14 24.22 -3.14
CA THR A 32 14.59 24.46 -4.52
C THR A 32 13.38 24.83 -5.42
N ALA A 33 12.27 24.10 -5.32
CA ALA A 33 11.05 24.42 -6.06
C ALA A 33 10.54 25.82 -5.71
N TYR A 34 10.55 26.18 -4.44
CA TYR A 34 10.13 27.49 -3.98
C TYR A 34 11.07 28.62 -4.46
N ALA A 35 12.40 28.42 -4.36
CA ALA A 35 13.38 29.37 -4.87
C ALA A 35 13.25 29.57 -6.41
N MET A 36 12.99 28.48 -7.17
CA MET A 36 12.71 28.57 -8.62
C MET A 36 11.47 29.41 -8.91
N GLU A 37 10.43 29.30 -8.09
CA GLU A 37 9.24 30.12 -8.27
C GLU A 37 9.49 31.59 -7.93
N LEU A 38 10.24 31.88 -6.87
CA LEU A 38 10.66 33.25 -6.52
C LEU A 38 11.56 33.86 -7.61
N ALA A 39 12.46 33.08 -8.22
CA ALA A 39 13.28 33.50 -9.34
C ALA A 39 12.44 33.83 -10.57
N ARG A 40 11.42 33.02 -10.88
CA ARG A 40 10.45 33.30 -11.95
C ARG A 40 9.71 34.63 -11.74
N LEU A 41 9.44 34.97 -10.49
CA LEU A 41 8.83 36.26 -10.11
C LEU A 41 9.83 37.43 -10.13
N GLY A 42 11.09 37.21 -10.46
CA GLY A 42 12.14 38.23 -10.52
C GLY A 42 12.60 38.72 -9.14
N LEU A 43 12.39 37.95 -8.07
CA LEU A 43 12.78 38.39 -6.72
C LEU A 43 14.30 38.33 -6.54
N PRO A 44 14.91 39.35 -5.90
CA PRO A 44 16.37 39.44 -5.77
C PRO A 44 16.99 38.22 -5.10
N ARG A 45 18.11 37.73 -5.64
CA ARG A 45 18.91 36.59 -5.14
C ARG A 45 18.20 35.20 -5.19
N ALA A 46 16.99 35.11 -5.74
CA ALA A 46 16.26 33.84 -5.78
C ALA A 46 16.91 32.84 -6.74
N ASP A 47 17.44 33.30 -7.88
CA ASP A 47 18.24 32.51 -8.83
C ASP A 47 19.53 31.97 -8.20
N THR A 48 20.26 32.84 -7.49
CA THR A 48 21.46 32.43 -6.72
C THR A 48 21.10 31.40 -5.65
N ALA A 49 19.95 31.55 -4.97
CA ALA A 49 19.50 30.61 -3.96
C ALA A 49 19.18 29.22 -4.55
N VAL A 50 18.69 29.13 -5.79
CA VAL A 50 18.50 27.83 -6.46
C VAL A 50 19.84 27.09 -6.60
N THR A 51 20.86 27.74 -7.14
CA THR A 51 22.20 27.15 -7.31
C THR A 51 22.81 26.79 -5.96
N ALA A 52 22.74 27.69 -4.99
CA ALA A 52 23.23 27.45 -3.63
C ALA A 52 22.57 26.24 -2.94
N LEU A 53 21.25 26.06 -3.09
CA LEU A 53 20.55 24.89 -2.57
C LEU A 53 20.98 23.59 -3.26
N GLN A 54 21.21 23.61 -4.58
CA GLN A 54 21.68 22.46 -5.34
C GLN A 54 23.10 22.04 -4.91
N GLU A 55 23.99 23.00 -4.67
CA GLU A 55 25.33 22.75 -4.17
C GLU A 55 25.30 22.27 -2.71
N LEU A 56 24.57 22.96 -1.84
CA LEU A 56 24.45 22.61 -0.41
C LEU A 56 23.89 21.20 -0.20
N ARG A 57 22.96 20.76 -1.06
CA ARG A 57 22.40 19.41 -1.01
C ARG A 57 23.46 18.30 -1.07
N THR A 58 24.61 18.56 -1.65
CA THR A 58 25.72 17.58 -1.75
C THR A 58 26.54 17.49 -0.47
N LEU A 59 26.38 18.43 0.46
CA LEU A 59 27.09 18.49 1.72
C LEU A 59 26.27 17.83 2.85
N PRO A 60 26.95 17.18 3.82
CA PRO A 60 26.25 16.59 4.95
C PRO A 60 25.72 17.68 5.90
N LEU A 61 24.47 17.59 6.29
CA LEU A 61 23.94 18.43 7.35
C LEU A 61 24.56 18.04 8.72
N PRO A 62 24.87 19.03 9.59
CA PRO A 62 25.44 18.78 10.90
C PRO A 62 24.51 17.97 11.81
N SER A 63 25.09 17.36 12.84
CA SER A 63 24.33 16.72 13.90
C SER A 63 23.65 17.78 14.78
N PHE A 64 22.59 17.40 15.48
CA PHE A 64 21.89 18.31 16.39
C PHE A 64 22.77 18.76 17.55
N THR A 65 23.06 20.05 17.62
CA THR A 65 23.81 20.67 18.72
C THR A 65 22.90 21.37 19.74
N GLY A 66 21.67 21.71 19.32
CA GLY A 66 20.72 22.52 20.09
C GLY A 66 20.89 24.02 19.88
N GLU A 67 21.71 24.44 18.93
CA GLU A 67 21.86 25.84 18.50
C GLU A 67 20.77 26.25 17.52
N VAL A 68 20.38 25.31 16.66
CA VAL A 68 19.24 25.47 15.73
C VAL A 68 18.04 24.65 16.21
N GLU A 69 16.84 25.07 15.82
CA GLU A 69 15.60 24.41 16.22
C GLU A 69 15.35 23.12 15.45
N ASP A 70 15.55 23.15 14.13
CA ASP A 70 15.20 22.10 13.20
C ASP A 70 16.12 22.03 11.97
N VAL A 71 15.81 21.11 11.06
CA VAL A 71 16.55 20.91 9.81
C VAL A 71 16.46 22.11 8.87
N PHE A 72 15.32 22.82 8.83
CA PHE A 72 15.19 24.02 8.01
C PHE A 72 16.17 25.11 8.44
N PHE A 73 16.25 25.41 9.75
CA PHE A 73 17.22 26.39 10.26
C PHE A 73 18.66 25.92 10.11
N SER A 74 18.93 24.62 10.12
CA SER A 74 20.24 24.09 9.79
C SER A 74 20.61 24.37 8.33
N ILE A 75 19.70 24.12 7.39
CA ILE A 75 19.89 24.44 5.96
C ILE A 75 20.09 25.97 5.79
N TYR A 76 19.23 26.78 6.43
CA TYR A 76 19.32 28.22 6.38
C TYR A 76 20.67 28.74 6.88
N SER A 77 21.15 28.26 8.03
CA SER A 77 22.43 28.69 8.62
C SER A 77 23.61 28.34 7.70
N GLN A 78 23.61 27.18 7.08
CA GLN A 78 24.65 26.79 6.12
C GLN A 78 24.58 27.63 4.83
N LEU A 79 23.39 27.98 4.34
CA LEU A 79 23.25 28.91 3.22
C LEU A 79 23.82 30.28 3.56
N ALA A 80 23.51 30.80 4.76
CA ALA A 80 24.02 32.09 5.22
C ALA A 80 25.54 32.09 5.39
N GLU A 81 26.13 31.00 5.91
CA GLU A 81 27.56 30.83 6.10
C GLU A 81 28.33 30.80 4.76
N HIS A 82 27.81 30.04 3.77
CA HIS A 82 28.54 29.83 2.52
C HIS A 82 28.21 30.86 1.43
N TRP A 83 27.00 31.41 1.38
CA TRP A 83 26.54 32.32 0.32
C TRP A 83 26.04 33.68 0.83
N GLY A 84 26.06 33.90 2.14
CA GLY A 84 25.62 35.14 2.77
C GLY A 84 24.16 35.24 3.09
N GLU A 85 23.82 36.12 4.04
CA GLU A 85 22.45 36.33 4.56
C GLU A 85 21.43 36.78 3.50
N GLU A 86 21.85 37.49 2.44
CA GLU A 86 20.95 37.91 1.35
C GLU A 86 20.43 36.73 0.55
N VAL A 87 21.28 35.71 0.29
CA VAL A 87 20.92 34.50 -0.43
C VAL A 87 20.07 33.60 0.46
N ALA A 88 20.50 33.39 1.71
CA ALA A 88 19.71 32.63 2.67
C ALA A 88 18.33 33.26 2.93
N GLY A 89 18.27 34.58 3.08
CA GLY A 89 17.02 35.32 3.27
C GLY A 89 16.08 35.27 2.06
N ALA A 90 16.60 35.04 0.84
CA ALA A 90 15.78 34.95 -0.34
C ALA A 90 14.73 33.82 -0.23
N ILE A 91 15.12 32.64 0.27
CA ILE A 91 14.21 31.47 0.39
C ILE A 91 13.10 31.66 1.45
N ARG A 92 13.23 32.66 2.33
CA ARG A 92 12.24 32.90 3.40
C ARG A 92 11.09 33.83 3.02
N ARG A 93 11.14 34.46 1.85
CA ARG A 93 10.11 35.41 1.42
C ARG A 93 8.76 34.74 1.22
N GLY A 94 7.83 35.00 2.13
CA GLY A 94 6.49 34.40 2.11
C GLY A 94 6.43 32.91 2.48
N LEU A 95 7.55 32.28 2.77
CA LEU A 95 7.60 30.89 3.22
C LEU A 95 7.34 30.78 4.72
N SER A 96 6.52 29.83 5.12
CA SER A 96 6.38 29.39 6.52
C SER A 96 6.92 27.97 6.69
N ARG A 97 7.36 27.63 7.92
CA ARG A 97 7.63 26.23 8.24
C ARG A 97 6.36 25.37 8.17
N ASN A 98 5.19 25.95 8.41
CA ASN A 98 3.92 25.24 8.39
C ASN A 98 3.68 24.57 7.03
N ASP A 99 3.78 25.31 5.92
CA ASP A 99 3.61 24.75 4.59
C ASP A 99 4.84 23.99 4.08
N LEU A 100 6.05 24.41 4.48
CA LEU A 100 7.28 23.74 4.11
C LEU A 100 7.40 22.33 4.73
N ASP A 101 7.23 22.23 6.04
CA ASP A 101 7.38 20.99 6.80
C ASP A 101 6.35 19.95 6.32
N LEU A 102 5.08 20.37 6.18
CA LEU A 102 4.02 19.50 5.67
C LEU A 102 4.25 19.10 4.20
N THR A 103 4.87 19.97 3.39
CA THR A 103 5.25 19.60 2.01
C THR A 103 6.33 18.54 1.98
N ALA A 104 7.40 18.72 2.74
CA ALA A 104 8.46 17.72 2.85
C ALA A 104 7.92 16.39 3.39
N PHE A 105 7.05 16.45 4.38
CA PHE A 105 6.44 15.28 4.99
C PHE A 105 5.51 14.53 4.04
N ARG A 106 4.57 15.23 3.38
CA ARG A 106 3.68 14.61 2.40
C ARG A 106 4.45 14.01 1.22
N ALA A 107 5.51 14.68 0.75
CA ALA A 107 6.38 14.12 -0.29
C ALA A 107 7.08 12.84 0.16
N TYR A 108 7.62 12.80 1.38
CA TYR A 108 8.20 11.61 1.99
C TYR A 108 7.20 10.47 2.10
N LEU A 109 6.02 10.74 2.69
CA LEU A 109 4.97 9.72 2.84
C LEU A 109 4.49 9.20 1.49
N ARG A 110 4.27 10.08 0.51
CA ARG A 110 3.93 9.68 -0.86
C ARG A 110 4.95 8.70 -1.42
N ASP A 111 6.22 8.99 -1.29
CA ASP A 111 7.29 8.12 -1.79
C ASP A 111 7.31 6.77 -1.09
N ARG A 112 7.06 6.74 0.23
CA ARG A 112 6.95 5.50 1.01
C ARG A 112 5.71 4.69 0.59
N VAL A 113 4.56 5.33 0.38
CA VAL A 113 3.34 4.67 -0.10
C VAL A 113 3.53 4.13 -1.52
N VAL A 114 4.20 4.87 -2.41
CA VAL A 114 4.54 4.43 -3.77
C VAL A 114 5.48 3.22 -3.76
N ALA A 115 6.44 3.17 -2.83
CA ALA A 115 7.29 2.00 -2.62
C ALA A 115 6.45 0.81 -2.12
N LEU A 116 5.65 1.01 -1.07
CA LEU A 116 4.79 0.00 -0.45
C LEU A 116 3.77 -0.59 -1.44
N LEU A 117 3.18 0.22 -2.33
CA LEU A 117 2.33 -0.27 -3.42
C LEU A 117 3.11 -1.23 -4.34
N GLY A 118 4.42 -0.99 -4.54
CA GLY A 118 5.28 -1.91 -5.28
C GLY A 118 5.44 -3.27 -4.59
N ASP A 119 5.67 -3.26 -3.28
CA ASP A 119 5.79 -4.47 -2.45
C ASP A 119 4.47 -5.24 -2.47
N PHE A 120 3.37 -4.53 -2.36
CA PHE A 120 2.03 -5.11 -2.44
C PHE A 120 1.77 -5.82 -3.78
N LEU A 121 2.15 -5.19 -4.92
CA LEU A 121 2.05 -5.84 -6.23
C LEU A 121 2.96 -7.06 -6.36
N ARG A 122 4.11 -7.10 -5.65
CA ARG A 122 4.97 -8.28 -5.59
C ARG A 122 4.29 -9.41 -4.85
N LEU A 123 3.68 -9.15 -3.68
CA LEU A 123 2.92 -10.16 -2.94
C LEU A 123 1.73 -10.69 -3.75
N ARG A 124 0.89 -9.81 -4.34
CA ARG A 124 -0.22 -10.24 -5.21
C ARG A 124 0.27 -11.10 -6.38
N GLY A 125 1.40 -10.72 -6.96
CA GLY A 125 2.05 -11.51 -8.01
C GLY A 125 2.52 -12.89 -7.52
N ALA A 126 3.04 -12.99 -6.31
CA ALA A 126 3.43 -14.26 -5.68
C ALA A 126 2.23 -15.17 -5.45
N VAL A 127 1.14 -14.63 -4.88
CA VAL A 127 -0.12 -15.39 -4.70
C VAL A 127 -0.61 -15.98 -6.03
N LEU A 128 -0.63 -15.18 -7.10
CA LEU A 128 -1.07 -15.65 -8.43
C LEU A 128 -0.10 -16.66 -9.06
N ARG A 129 1.21 -16.59 -8.77
CA ARG A 129 2.17 -17.61 -9.24
C ARG A 129 1.96 -18.93 -8.52
N VAL A 130 1.84 -18.88 -7.18
CA VAL A 130 1.61 -20.09 -6.36
C VAL A 130 0.26 -20.72 -6.71
N ALA A 131 -0.81 -19.90 -6.85
CA ALA A 131 -2.10 -20.40 -7.31
C ALA A 131 -2.00 -21.10 -8.67
N GLY A 132 -1.26 -20.52 -9.62
CA GLY A 132 -1.06 -21.12 -10.94
C GLY A 132 -0.25 -22.43 -10.92
N ALA A 133 0.76 -22.50 -10.06
CA ALA A 133 1.59 -23.70 -9.88
C ALA A 133 0.81 -24.87 -9.23
N HIS A 134 -0.23 -24.57 -8.47
CA HIS A 134 -1.06 -25.55 -7.78
C HIS A 134 -2.50 -25.59 -8.33
N ALA A 135 -2.67 -25.28 -9.62
CA ALA A 135 -3.98 -25.31 -10.26
C ALA A 135 -4.64 -26.68 -10.16
N GLY A 136 -5.83 -26.74 -9.59
CA GLY A 136 -6.59 -27.96 -9.43
C GLY A 136 -6.15 -28.85 -8.26
N VAL A 137 -5.12 -28.49 -7.49
CA VAL A 137 -4.75 -29.24 -6.28
C VAL A 137 -5.90 -29.15 -5.28
N PRO A 138 -6.56 -30.27 -4.94
CA PRO A 138 -7.74 -30.22 -4.09
C PRO A 138 -7.37 -29.99 -2.63
N LEU A 139 -8.27 -29.34 -1.90
CA LEU A 139 -8.22 -29.14 -0.45
C LEU A 139 -9.65 -29.14 0.14
N VAL A 140 -9.75 -29.29 1.45
CA VAL A 140 -11.02 -29.17 2.17
C VAL A 140 -11.13 -27.80 2.82
N LEU A 141 -12.14 -27.03 2.42
CA LEU A 141 -12.48 -25.77 3.08
C LEU A 141 -13.24 -26.02 4.38
N ARG A 142 -13.09 -25.09 5.32
CA ARG A 142 -13.70 -25.16 6.64
C ARG A 142 -14.70 -24.02 6.86
N THR A 143 -15.78 -24.33 7.55
CA THR A 143 -16.70 -23.34 8.14
C THR A 143 -16.79 -23.61 9.63
N HIS A 144 -16.80 -22.57 10.45
CA HIS A 144 -16.83 -22.73 11.93
C HIS A 144 -15.77 -23.71 12.46
N HIS A 145 -14.57 -23.71 11.87
CA HIS A 145 -13.44 -24.62 12.20
C HIS A 145 -13.73 -26.10 11.95
N ARG A 146 -14.75 -26.45 11.17
CA ARG A 146 -15.07 -27.84 10.79
C ARG A 146 -14.89 -28.03 9.28
N PRO A 147 -14.43 -29.20 8.82
CA PRO A 147 -14.44 -29.56 7.41
C PRO A 147 -15.83 -29.35 6.82
N ALA A 148 -15.90 -28.71 5.65
CA ALA A 148 -17.19 -28.29 5.10
C ALA A 148 -17.38 -28.73 3.64
N GLN A 149 -16.52 -28.27 2.72
CA GLN A 149 -16.64 -28.59 1.31
C GLN A 149 -15.29 -28.75 0.62
N PRO A 150 -15.19 -29.61 -0.38
CA PRO A 150 -14.01 -29.66 -1.26
C PRO A 150 -13.84 -28.34 -2.02
N SER A 151 -12.60 -27.98 -2.24
CA SER A 151 -12.18 -26.86 -3.07
C SER A 151 -10.83 -27.21 -3.71
N THR A 152 -10.18 -26.19 -4.27
CA THR A 152 -8.81 -26.30 -4.78
C THR A 152 -7.94 -25.18 -4.24
N LEU A 153 -6.63 -25.42 -4.12
CA LEU A 153 -5.68 -24.46 -3.57
C LEU A 153 -5.65 -23.16 -4.38
N ASP A 154 -5.73 -23.26 -5.71
CA ASP A 154 -5.84 -22.07 -6.58
C ASP A 154 -7.13 -21.29 -6.37
N HIS A 155 -8.28 -21.95 -6.13
CA HIS A 155 -9.52 -21.26 -5.79
C HIS A 155 -9.40 -20.50 -4.47
N TYR A 156 -8.84 -21.12 -3.43
CA TYR A 156 -8.58 -20.47 -2.15
C TYR A 156 -7.64 -19.26 -2.30
N LEU A 157 -6.51 -19.43 -2.98
CA LEU A 157 -5.53 -18.36 -3.21
C LEU A 157 -6.08 -17.22 -4.08
N LEU A 158 -6.95 -17.50 -5.04
CA LEU A 158 -7.67 -16.47 -5.80
C LEU A 158 -8.62 -15.66 -4.91
N GLY A 159 -9.23 -16.30 -3.91
CA GLY A 159 -10.01 -15.60 -2.88
C GLY A 159 -9.15 -14.65 -2.02
N VAL A 160 -7.95 -15.11 -1.62
CA VAL A 160 -6.95 -14.28 -0.92
C VAL A 160 -6.49 -13.12 -1.81
N GLU A 161 -6.19 -13.38 -3.09
CA GLU A 161 -5.80 -12.32 -4.04
C GLU A 161 -6.87 -11.24 -4.18
N ALA A 162 -8.13 -11.64 -4.30
CA ALA A 162 -9.24 -10.70 -4.38
C ALA A 162 -9.42 -9.84 -3.11
N LEU A 163 -9.10 -10.37 -1.94
CA LEU A 163 -9.04 -9.62 -0.68
C LEU A 163 -7.90 -8.59 -0.72
N LEU A 164 -6.70 -9.04 -1.09
CA LEU A 164 -5.51 -8.19 -1.21
C LEU A 164 -5.67 -7.11 -2.30
N GLU A 165 -6.34 -7.41 -3.41
CA GLU A 165 -6.65 -6.40 -4.44
C GLU A 165 -7.48 -5.24 -3.86
N ARG A 166 -8.48 -5.53 -3.04
CA ARG A 166 -9.29 -4.49 -2.40
C ARG A 166 -8.49 -3.63 -1.42
N ASP A 167 -7.57 -4.25 -0.68
CA ASP A 167 -6.68 -3.49 0.22
C ASP A 167 -5.65 -2.66 -0.55
N PHE A 168 -5.11 -3.18 -1.65
CA PHE A 168 -4.26 -2.41 -2.56
C PHE A 168 -4.96 -1.15 -3.07
N ARG A 169 -6.23 -1.28 -3.50
CA ARG A 169 -7.02 -0.13 -3.95
C ARG A 169 -7.27 0.89 -2.84
N ARG A 170 -7.57 0.45 -1.61
CA ARG A 170 -7.71 1.34 -0.45
C ARG A 170 -6.42 2.13 -0.21
N LEU A 171 -5.29 1.43 -0.20
CA LEU A 171 -3.98 2.09 -0.05
C LEU A 171 -3.68 3.04 -1.21
N GLN A 172 -3.99 2.68 -2.44
CA GLN A 172 -3.82 3.56 -3.60
C GLN A 172 -4.68 4.83 -3.50
N GLN A 173 -5.92 4.71 -3.04
CA GLN A 173 -6.86 5.82 -2.87
C GLN A 173 -6.36 6.85 -1.84
N THR A 174 -5.57 6.46 -0.85
CA THR A 174 -4.99 7.44 0.10
C THR A 174 -4.11 8.49 -0.58
N LEU A 175 -3.65 8.24 -1.80
CA LEU A 175 -2.92 9.23 -2.59
C LEU A 175 -3.80 10.39 -3.09
N ASP A 176 -5.12 10.25 -3.10
CA ASP A 176 -6.03 11.33 -3.51
C ASP A 176 -5.98 12.52 -2.56
N THR A 177 -5.75 12.24 -1.27
CA THR A 177 -5.56 13.25 -0.22
C THR A 177 -4.08 13.51 0.06
N LEU A 178 -3.25 12.49 0.17
CA LEU A 178 -1.84 12.59 0.53
C LEU A 178 -1.01 13.29 -0.56
N ASP A 179 -1.27 13.00 -1.85
CA ASP A 179 -0.48 13.50 -2.99
C ASP A 179 -0.93 14.90 -3.43
N ARG A 180 -1.18 15.78 -2.44
CA ARG A 180 -1.54 17.19 -2.60
C ARG A 180 -0.50 18.07 -1.91
N CYS A 181 -0.03 19.12 -2.63
CA CYS A 181 1.06 20.00 -2.23
C CYS A 181 0.56 21.14 -1.33
N PRO A 182 1.05 21.29 -0.09
CA PRO A 182 0.75 22.44 0.76
C PRO A 182 1.54 23.70 0.39
N LEU A 183 2.70 23.59 -0.27
CA LEU A 183 3.67 24.65 -0.47
C LEU A 183 3.05 25.89 -1.12
N GLY A 184 3.44 27.06 -0.61
CA GLY A 184 2.90 28.35 -1.03
C GLY A 184 1.63 28.77 -0.27
N ALA A 185 1.16 27.96 0.68
CA ALA A 185 0.08 28.35 1.60
C ALA A 185 0.57 29.33 2.69
N SER A 186 1.88 29.43 2.88
CA SER A 186 2.49 30.20 3.97
C SER A 186 2.03 29.73 5.35
N ALA A 187 1.77 30.62 6.30
CA ALA A 187 1.33 30.22 7.63
C ALA A 187 -0.10 29.63 7.65
N LEU A 188 -1.09 30.33 7.09
CA LEU A 188 -2.53 29.94 7.06
C LEU A 188 -3.30 30.64 5.94
N ALA A 189 -3.07 31.97 5.78
CA ALA A 189 -3.93 32.85 5.00
C ALA A 189 -3.48 33.05 3.54
N GLY A 190 -2.45 32.34 3.11
CA GLY A 190 -1.87 32.46 1.78
C GLY A 190 -0.58 33.27 1.75
N ASN A 191 0.07 33.24 0.60
CA ASN A 191 1.39 33.85 0.40
C ASN A 191 1.23 35.32 -0.03
N PRO A 192 2.00 36.26 0.52
CA PRO A 192 1.95 37.68 0.10
C PRO A 192 2.59 37.91 -1.29
N TYR A 193 3.35 36.95 -1.81
CA TYR A 193 3.87 36.97 -3.19
C TYR A 193 2.96 36.14 -4.09
N PRO A 194 2.82 36.51 -5.40
CA PRO A 194 1.93 35.80 -6.32
C PRO A 194 2.53 34.49 -6.84
N VAL A 195 2.91 33.62 -5.92
CA VAL A 195 3.46 32.30 -6.23
C VAL A 195 2.39 31.40 -6.87
N ASP A 196 2.75 30.69 -7.92
CA ASP A 196 1.87 29.71 -8.55
C ASP A 196 1.97 28.37 -7.83
N ARG A 197 0.98 28.08 -6.95
CA ARG A 197 0.91 26.84 -6.19
C ARG A 197 0.71 25.60 -7.05
N ARG A 198 0.11 25.72 -8.26
CA ARG A 198 -0.01 24.60 -9.20
C ARG A 198 1.35 24.26 -9.79
N ARG A 199 2.13 25.27 -10.13
CA ARG A 199 3.51 25.10 -10.58
C ARG A 199 4.40 24.48 -9.50
N LEU A 200 4.30 24.94 -8.26
CA LEU A 200 5.01 24.34 -7.12
C LEU A 200 4.67 22.86 -6.96
N ALA A 201 3.39 22.50 -7.03
CA ALA A 201 2.95 21.10 -6.99
C ALA A 201 3.55 20.27 -8.14
N ALA A 202 3.56 20.80 -9.36
CA ALA A 202 4.12 20.14 -10.53
C ALA A 202 5.65 19.93 -10.40
N LEU A 203 6.39 20.96 -9.95
CA LEU A 203 7.84 20.89 -9.69
C LEU A 203 8.20 19.81 -8.67
N LEU A 204 7.33 19.56 -7.69
CA LEU A 204 7.50 18.54 -6.66
C LEU A 204 6.86 17.18 -7.01
N GLY A 205 6.26 17.08 -8.20
CA GLY A 205 5.63 15.87 -8.68
C GLY A 205 4.38 15.46 -7.91
N PHE A 206 3.69 16.40 -7.23
CA PHE A 206 2.37 16.17 -6.66
C PHE A 206 1.27 16.16 -7.74
N ALA A 207 0.13 15.56 -7.43
CA ALA A 207 -1.03 15.57 -8.33
C ALA A 207 -1.67 16.96 -8.49
N GLY A 208 -1.46 17.84 -7.50
CA GLY A 208 -1.94 19.22 -7.50
C GLY A 208 -1.72 19.86 -6.12
N PRO A 209 -2.07 21.14 -5.93
CA PRO A 209 -2.05 21.78 -4.63
C PRO A 209 -3.22 21.33 -3.74
N VAL A 210 -3.08 21.50 -2.43
CA VAL A 210 -4.24 21.62 -1.53
C VAL A 210 -4.83 23.01 -1.78
N GLU A 211 -6.07 23.11 -2.25
CA GLU A 211 -6.60 24.39 -2.79
C GLU A 211 -6.72 25.48 -1.72
N ASN A 212 -7.33 25.17 -0.59
CA ASN A 212 -7.48 26.13 0.51
C ASN A 212 -6.18 26.19 1.33
N THR A 213 -5.69 27.41 1.61
CA THR A 213 -4.41 27.60 2.31
C THR A 213 -4.48 27.28 3.80
N LEU A 214 -5.64 27.43 4.44
CA LEU A 214 -5.84 26.98 5.81
C LEU A 214 -5.83 25.45 5.87
N ASP A 215 -6.58 24.80 4.98
CA ASP A 215 -6.63 23.33 4.87
C ASP A 215 -5.23 22.75 4.60
N ALA A 216 -4.43 23.41 3.77
CA ALA A 216 -3.06 22.99 3.43
C ALA A 216 -2.15 22.81 4.65
N VAL A 217 -2.40 23.52 5.74
CA VAL A 217 -1.57 23.51 6.96
C VAL A 217 -2.31 22.98 8.20
N ALA A 218 -3.64 22.86 8.15
CA ALA A 218 -4.47 22.46 9.28
C ALA A 218 -4.98 21.02 9.19
N SER A 219 -5.03 20.41 7.98
CA SER A 219 -5.59 19.07 7.83
C SER A 219 -4.63 17.97 8.28
N GLY A 220 -5.17 17.00 9.03
CA GLY A 220 -4.48 15.78 9.46
C GLY A 220 -5.14 14.49 8.97
N ASP A 221 -6.21 14.60 8.17
CA ASP A 221 -7.04 13.51 7.68
C ASP A 221 -6.28 12.54 6.77
N TYR A 222 -5.33 13.02 5.96
CA TYR A 222 -4.45 12.18 5.13
C TYR A 222 -3.70 11.12 5.96
N ALA A 223 -3.30 11.46 7.19
CA ALA A 223 -2.58 10.54 8.07
C ALA A 223 -3.51 9.46 8.62
N LEU A 224 -4.75 9.85 9.00
CA LEU A 224 -5.77 8.92 9.48
C LEU A 224 -6.28 8.01 8.36
N GLU A 225 -6.48 8.54 7.16
CA GLU A 225 -6.89 7.77 5.99
C GLU A 225 -5.85 6.70 5.64
N LEU A 226 -4.56 7.07 5.60
CA LEU A 226 -3.47 6.13 5.38
C LEU A 226 -3.41 5.06 6.49
N ALA A 227 -3.50 5.45 7.77
CA ALA A 227 -3.50 4.50 8.87
C ALA A 227 -4.69 3.53 8.80
N SER A 228 -5.87 4.01 8.37
CA SER A 228 -7.06 3.18 8.18
C SER A 228 -6.89 2.15 7.07
N ALA A 229 -6.30 2.55 5.94
CA ALA A 229 -5.98 1.63 4.84
C ALA A 229 -4.97 0.56 5.28
N LEU A 230 -3.94 0.95 6.04
CA LEU A 230 -2.94 0.03 6.60
C LEU A 230 -3.56 -0.94 7.62
N ALA A 231 -4.50 -0.48 8.46
CA ALA A 231 -5.22 -1.36 9.40
C ALA A 231 -6.09 -2.40 8.68
N GLY A 232 -6.74 -2.01 7.57
CA GLY A 232 -7.45 -2.93 6.69
C GLY A 232 -6.54 -4.03 6.13
N LEU A 233 -5.37 -3.64 5.60
CA LEU A 233 -4.33 -4.56 5.14
C LEU A 233 -3.87 -5.50 6.26
N GLY A 234 -3.59 -4.96 7.46
CA GLY A 234 -3.18 -5.76 8.63
C GLY A 234 -4.21 -6.82 8.99
N THR A 235 -5.50 -6.47 8.98
CA THR A 235 -6.60 -7.41 9.23
C THR A 235 -6.64 -8.52 8.18
N SER A 236 -6.51 -8.19 6.90
CA SER A 236 -6.53 -9.16 5.81
C SER A 236 -5.34 -10.11 5.86
N LEU A 237 -4.13 -9.59 6.03
CA LEU A 237 -2.91 -10.40 6.16
C LEU A 237 -2.96 -11.30 7.38
N SER A 238 -3.42 -10.80 8.55
CA SER A 238 -3.54 -11.59 9.77
C SER A 238 -4.43 -12.81 9.58
N ARG A 239 -5.54 -12.68 8.85
CA ARG A 239 -6.44 -13.81 8.53
C ARG A 239 -5.74 -14.84 7.66
N PHE A 240 -5.12 -14.41 6.58
CA PHE A 240 -4.38 -15.30 5.68
C PHE A 240 -3.23 -16.01 6.37
N LEU A 241 -2.43 -15.30 7.18
CA LEU A 241 -1.33 -15.87 7.95
C LEU A 241 -1.81 -16.88 9.01
N THR A 242 -3.00 -16.65 9.59
CA THR A 242 -3.62 -17.60 10.52
C THR A 242 -4.01 -18.89 9.81
N ASP A 243 -4.54 -18.82 8.58
CA ASP A 243 -4.82 -20.02 7.79
C ASP A 243 -3.53 -20.78 7.45
N LEU A 244 -2.46 -20.07 7.03
CA LEU A 244 -1.16 -20.71 6.76
C LEU A 244 -0.55 -21.37 8.01
N LEU A 245 -0.69 -20.75 9.18
CA LEU A 245 -0.25 -21.34 10.46
C LEU A 245 -1.05 -22.60 10.78
N ALA A 246 -2.37 -22.61 10.55
CA ALA A 246 -3.21 -23.80 10.76
C ALA A 246 -2.84 -24.92 9.76
N LEU A 247 -2.45 -24.59 8.53
CA LEU A 247 -1.92 -25.56 7.58
C LEU A 247 -0.53 -26.07 8.00
N ALA A 248 0.34 -25.19 8.52
CA ALA A 248 1.66 -25.57 9.02
C ALA A 248 1.59 -26.48 10.26
N GLU A 249 0.63 -26.26 11.16
CA GLU A 249 0.37 -27.11 12.32
C GLU A 249 0.10 -28.58 11.92
N ARG A 250 -0.59 -28.79 10.80
CA ARG A 250 -0.92 -30.11 10.24
C ARG A 250 0.13 -30.64 9.27
N GLY A 251 1.22 -29.90 9.04
CA GLY A 251 2.24 -30.25 8.05
C GLY A 251 1.81 -30.03 6.59
N ALA A 252 0.61 -29.49 6.35
CA ALA A 252 0.09 -29.23 5.00
C ALA A 252 0.74 -28.00 4.34
N PHE A 253 1.45 -27.18 5.11
CA PHE A 253 2.29 -26.07 4.65
C PHE A 253 3.65 -26.15 5.37
N VAL A 254 4.71 -26.45 4.62
CA VAL A 254 6.07 -26.61 5.14
C VAL A 254 6.89 -25.37 4.79
N VAL A 255 7.27 -24.62 5.82
CA VAL A 255 8.08 -23.39 5.64
C VAL A 255 9.49 -23.73 5.21
N GLY A 256 10.04 -22.94 4.27
CA GLY A 256 11.41 -23.07 3.81
C GLY A 256 12.43 -23.01 4.95
N GLU A 257 13.57 -23.71 4.79
CA GLU A 257 14.58 -23.88 5.86
C GLU A 257 15.08 -22.52 6.42
N GLY A 258 15.32 -21.53 5.54
CA GLY A 258 15.76 -20.19 5.91
C GLY A 258 14.69 -19.34 6.64
N LEU A 259 13.44 -19.81 6.66
CA LEU A 259 12.28 -19.12 7.23
C LEU A 259 11.75 -19.80 8.50
N ALA A 260 12.35 -20.92 8.90
CA ALA A 260 12.00 -21.69 10.07
C ALA A 260 13.05 -21.54 11.17
N GLN A 261 12.62 -21.52 12.43
CA GLN A 261 13.50 -21.52 13.58
C GLN A 261 13.58 -22.91 14.20
N GLY A 262 14.79 -23.42 14.38
CA GLY A 262 15.04 -24.64 15.15
C GLY A 262 14.77 -24.43 16.63
N SER A 263 14.51 -25.53 17.33
CA SER A 263 14.42 -25.52 18.80
C SER A 263 15.80 -25.76 19.43
N SER A 264 16.13 -25.02 20.47
CA SER A 264 17.33 -25.22 21.26
C SER A 264 17.31 -26.53 22.13
N PHE A 265 16.12 -27.12 22.27
CA PHE A 265 15.89 -28.30 23.11
C PHE A 265 15.38 -29.50 22.33
N MET A 266 14.57 -29.27 21.28
CA MET A 266 13.94 -30.35 20.48
C MET A 266 14.55 -30.38 19.08
N PRO A 267 15.47 -31.31 18.74
CA PRO A 267 16.23 -31.30 17.48
C PRO A 267 15.36 -31.40 16.23
N GLN A 268 14.20 -32.06 16.32
CA GLN A 268 13.28 -32.29 15.21
C GLN A 268 12.36 -31.08 14.94
N LYS A 269 12.25 -30.13 15.89
CA LYS A 269 11.26 -29.03 15.82
C LYS A 269 11.72 -27.93 14.89
N ARG A 270 10.87 -27.59 13.91
CA ARG A 270 11.01 -26.45 12.99
C ARG A 270 9.80 -25.53 13.17
N ASN A 271 10.02 -24.38 13.75
CA ASN A 271 8.94 -23.41 14.03
C ASN A 271 8.72 -22.50 12.80
N PRO A 272 7.49 -22.27 12.34
CA PRO A 272 7.18 -21.39 11.20
C PRO A 272 7.21 -19.91 11.60
N VAL A 273 8.31 -19.45 12.20
CA VAL A 273 8.42 -18.11 12.83
C VAL A 273 8.22 -16.96 11.86
N VAL A 274 8.49 -17.15 10.58
CA VAL A 274 8.23 -16.14 9.54
C VAL A 274 6.75 -15.76 9.51
N LEU A 275 5.84 -16.73 9.65
CA LEU A 275 4.39 -16.49 9.66
C LEU A 275 3.97 -15.77 10.93
N GLU A 276 4.57 -16.13 12.08
CA GLU A 276 4.31 -15.48 13.36
C GLU A 276 4.74 -14.01 13.32
N HIS A 277 5.96 -13.71 12.85
CA HIS A 277 6.46 -12.35 12.74
C HIS A 277 5.66 -11.52 11.74
N ALA A 278 5.31 -12.06 10.58
CA ALA A 278 4.42 -11.39 9.62
C ALA A 278 3.08 -11.02 10.27
N ARG A 279 2.50 -11.92 11.09
CA ARG A 279 1.25 -11.67 11.81
C ARG A 279 1.40 -10.63 12.92
N ILE A 280 2.56 -10.59 13.60
CA ILE A 280 2.87 -9.53 14.59
C ILE A 280 2.87 -8.16 13.91
N TYR A 281 3.57 -8.00 12.79
CA TYR A 281 3.57 -6.76 12.02
C TYR A 281 2.17 -6.39 11.52
N ALA A 282 1.40 -7.35 11.03
CA ALA A 282 0.00 -7.13 10.66
C ALA A 282 -0.85 -6.63 11.84
N GLY A 283 -0.63 -7.16 13.05
CA GLY A 283 -1.27 -6.68 14.28
C GLY A 283 -0.89 -5.25 14.66
N GLN A 284 0.38 -4.86 14.44
CA GLN A 284 0.82 -3.48 14.68
C GLN A 284 0.10 -2.47 13.78
N LEU A 285 -0.24 -2.84 12.54
CA LEU A 285 -1.02 -1.98 11.64
C LEU A 285 -2.41 -1.68 12.22
N VAL A 286 -3.07 -2.70 12.77
CA VAL A 286 -4.40 -2.55 13.38
C VAL A 286 -4.33 -1.64 14.62
N GLY A 287 -3.35 -1.88 15.52
CA GLY A 287 -3.18 -1.09 16.75
C GLY A 287 -2.79 0.37 16.48
N GLY A 288 -1.96 0.61 15.46
CA GLY A 288 -1.44 1.93 15.13
C GLY A 288 -2.50 2.91 14.64
N MET A 289 -3.58 2.45 14.01
CA MET A 289 -4.71 3.30 13.63
C MET A 289 -5.28 4.06 14.84
N GLY A 290 -5.43 3.37 15.99
CA GLY A 290 -5.92 4.00 17.22
C GLY A 290 -5.01 5.14 17.70
N THR A 291 -3.69 4.98 17.58
CA THR A 291 -2.72 6.02 17.92
C THR A 291 -2.90 7.27 17.05
N LEU A 292 -3.00 7.09 15.72
CA LEU A 292 -3.18 8.21 14.77
C LEU A 292 -4.54 8.92 14.98
N ALA A 293 -5.60 8.16 15.24
CA ALA A 293 -6.91 8.71 15.55
C ALA A 293 -6.88 9.57 16.83
N SER A 294 -6.19 9.10 17.88
CA SER A 294 -6.07 9.81 19.16
C SER A 294 -5.29 11.11 19.03
N LEU A 295 -4.25 11.15 18.20
CA LEU A 295 -3.45 12.37 17.97
C LEU A 295 -4.25 13.45 17.23
N ASN A 296 -5.12 13.06 16.29
CA ASN A 296 -5.94 14.01 15.53
C ASN A 296 -7.25 14.39 16.24
N HIS A 297 -7.67 13.63 17.25
CA HIS A 297 -8.94 13.85 17.94
C HIS A 297 -8.88 15.09 18.86
N ASN A 298 -9.96 15.90 18.86
CA ASN A 298 -10.12 17.11 19.69
C ASN A 298 -9.05 18.21 19.48
N THR A 299 -8.42 18.24 18.32
CA THR A 299 -7.53 19.35 17.96
C THR A 299 -8.31 20.42 17.20
N PRO A 300 -8.04 21.73 17.42
CA PRO A 300 -8.63 22.78 16.61
C PRO A 300 -8.12 22.71 15.16
N PHE A 301 -8.94 23.22 14.21
CA PHE A 301 -8.58 23.23 12.79
C PHE A 301 -7.63 24.39 12.50
N THR A 302 -6.35 24.19 12.80
CA THR A 302 -5.22 25.12 12.62
C THR A 302 -3.92 24.35 12.58
N ASP A 303 -2.78 24.99 12.35
CA ASP A 303 -1.47 24.34 12.45
C ASP A 303 -1.13 23.98 13.91
N LEU A 304 -0.85 22.70 14.16
CA LEU A 304 -0.47 22.15 15.45
C LEU A 304 0.52 21.00 15.29
N ASN A 305 1.34 20.81 16.34
CA ASN A 305 2.27 19.67 16.37
C ASN A 305 1.57 18.31 16.38
N ASP A 306 0.33 18.23 16.86
CA ASP A 306 -0.44 16.99 16.99
C ASP A 306 -0.64 16.28 15.65
N HIS A 307 -0.98 16.99 14.60
CA HIS A 307 -1.21 16.46 13.25
C HIS A 307 -0.06 16.72 12.26
N SER A 308 1.02 17.37 12.70
CA SER A 308 2.25 17.56 11.93
C SER A 308 3.38 16.66 12.47
N THR A 309 4.24 17.16 13.34
CA THR A 309 5.36 16.40 13.90
C THR A 309 4.94 15.20 14.76
N GLY A 310 3.78 15.27 15.42
CA GLY A 310 3.25 14.21 16.28
C GLY A 310 2.88 12.94 15.53
N VAL A 311 2.40 13.03 14.29
CA VAL A 311 2.01 11.86 13.47
C VAL A 311 3.17 11.25 12.66
N LEU A 312 4.28 11.98 12.50
CA LEU A 312 5.42 11.61 11.65
C LEU A 312 6.01 10.23 11.96
N GLU A 313 6.53 10.08 13.17
CA GLU A 313 7.19 8.85 13.59
C GLU A 313 6.22 7.67 13.69
N PRO A 314 5.03 7.80 14.33
CA PRO A 314 4.05 6.71 14.35
C PRO A 314 3.64 6.22 12.97
N LEU A 315 3.38 7.14 12.03
CA LEU A 315 2.98 6.78 10.67
C LEU A 315 4.12 6.12 9.88
N THR A 316 5.35 6.61 10.07
CA THR A 316 6.56 6.00 9.46
C THR A 316 6.80 4.59 10.01
N ALA A 317 6.58 4.36 11.30
CA ALA A 317 6.68 3.04 11.91
C ALA A 317 5.63 2.07 11.34
N LEU A 318 4.38 2.54 11.12
CA LEU A 318 3.34 1.74 10.48
C LEU A 318 3.71 1.36 9.04
N LEU A 319 4.26 2.28 8.26
CA LEU A 319 4.72 1.98 6.90
C LEU A 319 5.83 0.92 6.91
N GLY A 320 6.77 0.98 7.87
CA GLY A 320 7.79 -0.06 8.07
C GLY A 320 7.19 -1.42 8.45
N SER A 321 6.18 -1.43 9.32
CA SER A 321 5.47 -2.66 9.69
C SER A 321 4.69 -3.25 8.50
N ALA A 322 4.10 -2.41 7.64
CA ALA A 322 3.42 -2.85 6.43
C ALA A 322 4.39 -3.48 5.41
N GLU A 323 5.54 -2.84 5.20
CA GLU A 323 6.61 -3.37 4.36
C GLU A 323 7.07 -4.76 4.85
N ALA A 324 7.37 -4.88 6.14
CA ALA A 324 7.77 -6.15 6.75
C ALA A 324 6.67 -7.23 6.62
N ALA A 325 5.41 -6.89 6.91
CA ALA A 325 4.29 -7.85 6.79
C ALA A 325 4.11 -8.35 5.35
N LEU A 326 4.17 -7.47 4.36
CA LEU A 326 4.04 -7.82 2.94
C LEU A 326 5.20 -8.72 2.47
N GLU A 327 6.45 -8.33 2.76
CA GLU A 327 7.63 -9.05 2.30
C GLU A 327 7.77 -10.41 2.99
N LEU A 328 7.57 -10.50 4.32
CA LEU A 328 7.60 -11.78 5.03
C LEU A 328 6.50 -12.73 4.53
N THR A 329 5.30 -12.22 4.26
CA THR A 329 4.23 -13.04 3.68
C THR A 329 4.59 -13.51 2.27
N ARG A 330 5.21 -12.64 1.46
CA ARG A 330 5.64 -12.98 0.10
C ARG A 330 6.70 -14.08 0.09
N VAL A 331 7.77 -13.93 0.86
CA VAL A 331 8.84 -14.94 0.90
C VAL A 331 8.36 -16.25 1.52
N ALA A 332 7.47 -16.19 2.52
CA ALA A 332 6.84 -17.38 3.07
C ALA A 332 6.06 -18.17 2.01
N LEU A 333 5.38 -17.49 1.08
CA LEU A 333 4.66 -18.16 -0.01
C LEU A 333 5.61 -18.72 -1.08
N GLU A 334 6.68 -18.00 -1.41
CA GLU A 334 7.56 -18.34 -2.53
C GLU A 334 8.59 -19.44 -2.17
N GLU A 335 9.00 -19.51 -0.90
CA GLU A 335 10.06 -20.40 -0.43
C GLU A 335 9.54 -21.55 0.44
N SER A 336 8.21 -21.75 0.52
CA SER A 336 7.56 -22.83 1.26
C SER A 336 6.79 -23.75 0.33
N GLN A 337 6.38 -24.91 0.83
CA GLN A 337 5.72 -25.94 0.04
C GLN A 337 4.36 -26.30 0.64
N PHE A 338 3.38 -26.55 -0.22
CA PHE A 338 2.11 -27.18 0.14
C PHE A 338 2.21 -28.67 -0.08
N GLU A 339 1.73 -29.46 0.89
CA GLU A 339 1.71 -30.92 0.83
C GLU A 339 0.31 -31.42 0.39
N PRO A 340 0.10 -31.75 -0.90
CA PRO A 340 -1.22 -32.04 -1.45
C PRO A 340 -1.96 -33.17 -0.71
N ALA A 341 -1.25 -34.19 -0.24
CA ALA A 341 -1.85 -35.30 0.48
C ALA A 341 -2.49 -34.85 1.81
N LEU A 342 -1.81 -33.94 2.53
CA LEU A 342 -2.28 -33.43 3.82
C LEU A 342 -3.37 -32.37 3.67
N LEU A 343 -3.46 -31.69 2.51
CA LEU A 343 -4.58 -30.80 2.18
C LEU A 343 -5.92 -31.55 2.06
N LEU A 344 -5.87 -32.83 1.74
CA LEU A 344 -7.03 -33.72 1.58
C LEU A 344 -7.28 -34.64 2.76
N GLU A 345 -6.46 -34.63 3.81
CA GLU A 345 -6.59 -35.52 4.95
C GLU A 345 -8.00 -35.53 5.59
N GLU A 346 -8.68 -34.38 5.53
CA GLU A 346 -10.02 -34.20 6.09
C GLU A 346 -11.16 -34.51 5.08
N LEU A 347 -10.84 -34.99 3.89
CA LEU A 347 -11.86 -35.38 2.93
C LEU A 347 -12.48 -36.71 3.36
N SER A 348 -13.75 -36.66 3.68
CA SER A 348 -14.56 -37.83 4.04
C SER A 348 -15.86 -37.81 3.22
N PRO A 349 -16.59 -38.93 3.14
CA PRO A 349 -17.90 -38.95 2.50
C PRO A 349 -18.88 -37.92 3.10
N GLU A 350 -18.75 -37.58 4.38
CA GLU A 350 -19.59 -36.61 5.05
C GLU A 350 -19.40 -35.18 4.50
N VAL A 351 -18.16 -34.83 4.07
CA VAL A 351 -17.86 -33.53 3.43
C VAL A 351 -18.61 -33.37 2.10
N LEU A 352 -18.97 -34.49 1.47
CA LEU A 352 -19.73 -34.57 0.22
C LEU A 352 -21.20 -34.95 0.43
N ALA A 353 -21.67 -35.06 1.67
CA ALA A 353 -23.05 -35.52 1.96
C ALA A 353 -24.12 -34.62 1.31
N SER A 354 -23.86 -33.31 1.16
CA SER A 354 -24.78 -32.42 0.42
C SER A 354 -24.95 -32.80 -1.05
N GLU A 355 -23.98 -33.45 -1.66
CA GLU A 355 -24.10 -33.93 -3.05
C GLU A 355 -25.06 -35.09 -3.14
N ALA A 356 -25.09 -35.96 -2.14
CA ALA A 356 -26.07 -37.05 -2.06
C ALA A 356 -27.53 -36.50 -1.90
N VAL A 357 -27.70 -35.44 -1.12
CA VAL A 357 -29.00 -34.74 -1.03
C VAL A 357 -29.41 -34.19 -2.39
N ASP A 358 -28.50 -33.51 -3.10
CA ASP A 358 -28.74 -32.96 -4.44
C ASP A 358 -29.10 -34.06 -5.45
N LEU A 359 -28.44 -35.21 -5.40
CA LEU A 359 -28.75 -36.34 -6.28
C LEU A 359 -30.18 -36.84 -6.06
N LEU A 360 -30.58 -37.01 -4.80
CA LEU A 360 -31.95 -37.45 -4.47
C LEU A 360 -33.01 -36.42 -4.92
N VAL A 361 -32.74 -35.13 -4.72
CA VAL A 361 -33.65 -34.07 -5.19
C VAL A 361 -33.81 -34.09 -6.70
N ARG A 362 -32.74 -34.31 -7.45
CA ARG A 362 -32.76 -34.45 -8.92
C ARG A 362 -33.56 -35.70 -9.38
N LYS A 363 -33.61 -36.70 -8.54
CA LYS A 363 -34.46 -37.90 -8.76
C LYS A 363 -35.91 -37.70 -8.33
N GLY A 364 -36.29 -36.51 -7.93
CA GLY A 364 -37.66 -36.16 -7.57
C GLY A 364 -38.02 -36.37 -6.09
N VAL A 365 -37.04 -36.67 -5.23
CA VAL A 365 -37.28 -36.76 -3.77
C VAL A 365 -37.41 -35.35 -3.21
N PRO A 366 -38.44 -35.02 -2.41
CA PRO A 366 -38.56 -33.72 -1.75
C PRO A 366 -37.30 -33.41 -0.89
N LEU A 367 -36.85 -32.15 -0.90
CA LEU A 367 -35.60 -31.74 -0.24
C LEU A 367 -35.52 -32.15 1.24
N ALA A 368 -36.62 -31.95 2.00
CA ALA A 368 -36.65 -32.31 3.41
C ALA A 368 -36.48 -33.83 3.64
N GLU A 369 -37.11 -34.64 2.78
CA GLU A 369 -36.98 -36.09 2.81
C GLU A 369 -35.58 -36.55 2.38
N ALA A 370 -35.06 -35.96 1.31
CA ALA A 370 -33.68 -36.24 0.83
C ALA A 370 -32.65 -35.96 1.94
N TYR A 371 -32.79 -34.83 2.63
CA TYR A 371 -31.91 -34.46 3.75
C TYR A 371 -32.00 -35.49 4.91
N GLN A 372 -33.23 -35.89 5.31
CA GLN A 372 -33.40 -36.89 6.38
C GLN A 372 -32.84 -38.26 6.00
N ARG A 373 -33.02 -38.70 4.75
CA ARG A 373 -32.44 -39.96 4.26
C ARG A 373 -30.90 -39.95 4.31
N VAL A 374 -30.28 -38.85 3.82
CA VAL A 374 -28.81 -38.73 3.85
C VAL A 374 -28.32 -38.64 5.29
N GLN A 375 -28.98 -37.89 6.15
CA GLN A 375 -28.62 -37.78 7.58
C GLN A 375 -28.71 -39.17 8.26
N GLY A 376 -29.72 -39.97 7.98
CA GLY A 376 -29.87 -41.32 8.49
C GLY A 376 -28.84 -42.34 7.93
N ALA A 377 -28.20 -41.99 6.77
CA ALA A 377 -27.16 -42.81 6.14
C ALA A 377 -25.75 -42.49 6.64
N LEU A 378 -25.57 -41.48 7.49
CA LEU A 378 -24.28 -41.13 8.09
C LEU A 378 -23.93 -42.05 9.30
N PRO A 379 -22.64 -42.28 9.60
CA PRO A 379 -21.47 -41.91 8.80
C PRO A 379 -21.32 -42.80 7.53
N GLY A 380 -20.68 -42.22 6.48
CA GLY A 380 -20.24 -42.97 5.31
C GLY A 380 -21.19 -42.98 4.12
N VAL A 381 -22.31 -42.26 4.13
CA VAL A 381 -23.28 -42.11 3.02
C VAL A 381 -23.55 -43.42 2.26
N ARG A 382 -24.30 -44.36 2.89
CA ARG A 382 -24.51 -45.72 2.37
C ARG A 382 -25.58 -45.76 1.26
N PRO A 383 -25.23 -46.20 0.04
CA PRO A 383 -26.15 -46.24 -1.13
C PRO A 383 -27.48 -46.98 -0.86
N GLU A 384 -27.38 -48.07 -0.11
CA GLU A 384 -28.51 -48.94 0.17
C GLU A 384 -29.63 -48.20 0.97
N LEU A 385 -29.24 -47.28 1.82
CA LEU A 385 -30.18 -46.47 2.62
C LEU A 385 -30.78 -45.32 1.81
N LEU A 386 -30.17 -44.95 0.69
CA LEU A 386 -30.60 -43.84 -0.16
C LEU A 386 -31.48 -44.32 -1.31
N GLY A 387 -31.47 -45.59 -1.62
CA GLY A 387 -32.22 -46.16 -2.77
C GLY A 387 -31.66 -45.71 -4.11
N VAL A 388 -30.31 -45.55 -4.21
CA VAL A 388 -29.61 -45.18 -5.42
C VAL A 388 -28.54 -46.25 -5.76
N GLU A 389 -28.26 -46.39 -7.04
CA GLU A 389 -27.20 -47.28 -7.48
C GLU A 389 -25.81 -46.82 -6.97
N ARG A 390 -24.98 -47.77 -6.55
CA ARG A 390 -23.70 -47.47 -5.91
C ARG A 390 -22.77 -46.69 -6.85
N GLU A 391 -22.69 -47.12 -8.09
CA GLU A 391 -21.82 -46.51 -9.13
C GLU A 391 -22.22 -45.09 -9.44
N GLU A 392 -23.54 -44.82 -9.47
CA GLU A 392 -24.09 -43.46 -9.65
C GLU A 392 -23.75 -42.56 -8.49
N LEU A 393 -23.90 -43.00 -7.25
CA LEU A 393 -23.57 -42.23 -6.05
C LEU A 393 -22.08 -41.92 -5.98
N ILE A 394 -21.20 -42.92 -6.27
CA ILE A 394 -19.74 -42.73 -6.30
C ILE A 394 -19.34 -41.71 -7.37
N ALA A 395 -19.86 -41.82 -8.57
CA ALA A 395 -19.58 -40.88 -9.65
C ALA A 395 -20.07 -39.46 -9.30
N TRP A 396 -21.24 -39.35 -8.70
CA TRP A 396 -21.82 -38.07 -8.30
C TRP A 396 -21.04 -37.42 -7.16
N MET A 397 -20.60 -38.18 -6.16
CA MET A 397 -19.82 -37.72 -5.00
C MET A 397 -18.31 -37.70 -5.29
N SER A 398 -17.86 -37.93 -6.51
CA SER A 398 -16.44 -37.76 -6.87
C SER A 398 -16.02 -36.29 -6.83
N LEU A 399 -14.74 -36.00 -6.53
CA LEU A 399 -14.20 -34.64 -6.59
C LEU A 399 -14.33 -34.04 -7.99
N GLU A 400 -14.10 -34.84 -9.03
CA GLU A 400 -14.26 -34.43 -10.44
C GLU A 400 -15.70 -33.99 -10.72
N GLY A 401 -16.69 -34.83 -10.35
CA GLY A 401 -18.10 -34.51 -10.48
C GLY A 401 -18.50 -33.27 -9.67
N PHE A 402 -17.98 -33.15 -8.45
CA PHE A 402 -18.20 -31.99 -7.59
C PHE A 402 -17.73 -30.70 -8.26
N PHE A 403 -16.49 -30.65 -8.78
CA PHE A 403 -15.93 -29.48 -9.43
C PHE A 403 -16.61 -29.16 -10.76
N ALA A 404 -16.91 -30.16 -11.59
CA ALA A 404 -17.55 -29.98 -12.89
C ALA A 404 -18.95 -29.33 -12.78
N ARG A 405 -19.66 -29.53 -11.68
CA ARG A 405 -20.99 -28.93 -11.46
C ARG A 405 -20.93 -27.49 -10.94
N ARG A 406 -19.77 -26.90 -10.69
CA ARG A 406 -19.61 -25.57 -10.04
C ARG A 406 -18.90 -24.57 -10.95
N GLU A 407 -19.39 -24.47 -12.19
CA GLU A 407 -18.89 -23.51 -13.21
C GLU A 407 -19.56 -22.14 -13.14
N VAL A 408 -20.22 -21.83 -12.02
CA VAL A 408 -20.76 -20.49 -11.77
C VAL A 408 -19.64 -19.48 -11.60
N LEU A 409 -19.92 -18.19 -11.80
CA LEU A 409 -18.94 -17.11 -11.61
C LEU A 409 -18.29 -17.20 -10.22
N GLY A 410 -16.97 -17.36 -10.21
CA GLY A 410 -16.18 -17.51 -8.99
C GLY A 410 -16.30 -18.88 -8.32
N GLY A 411 -16.95 -19.85 -8.94
CA GLY A 411 -17.02 -21.22 -8.45
C GLY A 411 -15.70 -21.97 -8.58
N VAL A 412 -15.67 -23.19 -8.01
CA VAL A 412 -14.48 -24.05 -7.98
C VAL A 412 -14.31 -24.87 -9.25
N GLY A 413 -15.23 -24.79 -10.22
CA GLY A 413 -15.12 -25.46 -11.50
C GLY A 413 -13.89 -25.05 -12.30
N PRO A 414 -13.29 -25.96 -13.10
CA PRO A 414 -12.04 -25.70 -13.81
C PRO A 414 -12.08 -24.43 -14.69
N LYS A 415 -13.19 -24.25 -15.47
CA LYS A 415 -13.35 -23.07 -16.32
C LYS A 415 -13.54 -21.78 -15.50
N ALA A 416 -14.36 -21.82 -14.45
CA ALA A 416 -14.60 -20.68 -13.58
C ALA A 416 -13.29 -20.19 -12.91
N ARG A 417 -12.43 -21.12 -12.45
CA ARG A 417 -11.12 -20.82 -11.88
C ARG A 417 -10.16 -20.23 -12.92
N ALA A 418 -10.09 -20.82 -14.11
CA ALA A 418 -9.25 -20.30 -15.20
C ALA A 418 -9.63 -18.84 -15.58
N GLU A 419 -10.92 -18.55 -15.68
CA GLU A 419 -11.43 -17.20 -15.93
C GLU A 419 -11.11 -16.24 -14.77
N ALA A 420 -11.25 -16.68 -13.53
CA ALA A 420 -10.91 -15.88 -12.34
C ALA A 420 -9.41 -15.54 -12.32
N MET A 421 -8.53 -16.51 -12.62
CA MET A 421 -7.10 -16.31 -12.77
C MET A 421 -6.76 -15.28 -13.86
N ALA A 422 -7.39 -15.39 -15.02
CA ALA A 422 -7.18 -14.47 -16.14
C ALA A 422 -7.58 -13.03 -15.76
N ARG A 423 -8.74 -12.85 -15.10
CA ARG A 423 -9.19 -11.55 -14.59
C ARG A 423 -8.23 -10.97 -13.56
N ALA A 424 -7.77 -11.75 -12.59
CA ALA A 424 -6.84 -11.31 -11.56
C ALA A 424 -5.48 -10.86 -12.17
N ARG A 425 -4.94 -11.64 -13.10
CA ARG A 425 -3.71 -11.27 -13.84
C ARG A 425 -3.86 -9.99 -14.65
N LYS A 426 -5.01 -9.78 -15.29
CA LYS A 426 -5.31 -8.54 -16.02
C LYS A 426 -5.30 -7.34 -15.09
N ARG A 427 -6.02 -7.39 -13.96
CA ARG A 427 -6.05 -6.33 -12.95
C ARG A 427 -4.65 -6.03 -12.39
N LEU A 428 -3.88 -7.05 -12.04
CA LEU A 428 -2.50 -6.87 -11.57
C LEU A 428 -1.63 -6.13 -12.61
N LYS A 429 -1.81 -6.43 -13.90
CA LYS A 429 -1.09 -5.73 -14.99
C LYS A 429 -1.50 -4.26 -15.11
N GLU A 430 -2.78 -3.95 -14.95
CA GLU A 430 -3.32 -2.58 -14.95
C GLU A 430 -2.79 -1.78 -13.77
N ASP A 431 -2.82 -2.35 -12.57
CA ASP A 431 -2.29 -1.74 -11.35
C ASP A 431 -0.78 -1.42 -11.46
N ARG A 432 0.00 -2.34 -12.07
CA ARG A 432 1.43 -2.10 -12.38
C ARG A 432 1.65 -0.92 -13.33
N LYS A 433 0.80 -0.74 -14.34
CA LYS A 433 0.89 0.41 -15.25
C LYS A 433 0.60 1.72 -14.52
N THR A 434 -0.45 1.74 -13.69
CA THR A 434 -0.80 2.93 -12.89
C THR A 434 0.34 3.33 -11.96
N LEU A 435 0.92 2.37 -11.25
CA LEU A 435 2.07 2.63 -10.38
C LEU A 435 3.31 3.10 -11.16
N ALA A 436 3.55 2.55 -12.33
CA ALA A 436 4.66 2.97 -13.19
C ALA A 436 4.51 4.42 -13.67
N ALA A 437 3.30 4.85 -14.03
CA ALA A 437 2.99 6.23 -14.41
C ALA A 437 3.22 7.20 -13.24
N LEU A 438 2.77 6.86 -12.04
CA LEU A 438 2.99 7.65 -10.83
C LEU A 438 4.51 7.79 -10.53
N ARG A 439 5.25 6.69 -10.57
CA ARG A 439 6.72 6.71 -10.40
C ARG A 439 7.43 7.55 -11.47
N ALA A 440 6.94 7.52 -12.71
CA ALA A 440 7.49 8.32 -13.79
C ALA A 440 7.27 9.82 -13.56
N ARG A 441 6.08 10.24 -13.10
CA ARG A 441 5.77 11.63 -12.74
C ARG A 441 6.73 12.16 -11.66
N VAL A 442 6.90 11.43 -10.56
CA VAL A 442 7.79 11.83 -9.46
C VAL A 442 9.25 11.89 -9.91
N ARG A 443 9.71 10.92 -10.71
CA ARG A 443 11.08 10.94 -11.26
C ARG A 443 11.31 12.10 -12.23
N LEU A 444 10.31 12.44 -13.03
CA LEU A 444 10.40 13.58 -13.94
C LEU A 444 10.56 14.89 -13.14
N ALA A 445 9.70 15.12 -12.16
CA ALA A 445 9.75 16.29 -11.30
C ALA A 445 11.15 16.45 -10.66
N ARG A 446 11.73 15.39 -10.08
CA ARG A 446 13.08 15.43 -9.50
C ARG A 446 14.16 15.76 -10.53
N ARG A 447 14.05 15.24 -11.74
CA ARG A 447 15.00 15.58 -12.82
C ARG A 447 14.92 17.06 -13.23
N LEU A 448 13.71 17.62 -13.21
CA LEU A 448 13.50 19.04 -13.51
C LEU A 448 14.07 19.94 -12.42
N LEU A 449 13.84 19.62 -11.15
CA LEU A 449 14.45 20.32 -10.02
C LEU A 449 15.99 20.30 -10.09
N ALA A 450 16.58 19.16 -10.48
CA ALA A 450 18.02 19.04 -10.62
C ALA A 450 18.60 19.88 -11.77
N LYS A 451 17.83 20.14 -12.84
CA LYS A 451 18.24 20.98 -13.98
C LYS A 451 18.09 22.49 -13.72
N GLY A 452 17.36 22.88 -12.67
CA GLY A 452 17.09 24.27 -12.36
C GLY A 452 16.06 24.94 -13.30
N PRO A 453 15.99 26.30 -13.32
CA PRO A 453 14.95 27.05 -14.02
C PRO A 453 14.88 26.80 -15.52
N GLU A 454 16.03 26.67 -16.18
CA GLU A 454 16.13 26.48 -17.65
C GLU A 454 15.55 25.15 -18.11
N GLY A 455 15.75 24.08 -17.34
CA GLY A 455 15.22 22.75 -17.67
C GLY A 455 13.70 22.66 -17.62
N PHE A 456 13.06 23.44 -16.74
CA PHE A 456 11.61 23.47 -16.62
C PHE A 456 10.94 24.29 -17.71
N GLN A 457 11.50 25.44 -18.08
CA GLN A 457 10.99 26.29 -19.17
C GLN A 457 11.03 25.58 -20.52
N ALA A 458 12.08 24.80 -20.78
CA ALA A 458 12.18 24.02 -22.02
C ALA A 458 11.07 22.97 -22.15
N GLU A 459 10.63 22.36 -21.05
CA GLU A 459 9.60 21.31 -21.05
C GLU A 459 8.18 21.89 -21.06
N GLU A 460 7.94 23.05 -20.42
CA GLU A 460 6.67 23.79 -20.56
C GLU A 460 6.46 24.26 -22.00
N GLY A 461 7.51 24.75 -22.65
CA GLY A 461 7.47 25.13 -24.07
C GLY A 461 7.17 23.94 -24.98
N GLN A 462 7.72 22.77 -24.71
CA GLN A 462 7.48 21.55 -25.48
C GLN A 462 6.06 21.00 -25.33
N LYS A 463 5.49 21.06 -24.12
CA LYS A 463 4.09 20.67 -23.88
C LYS A 463 3.07 21.63 -24.50
N ALA A 464 3.39 22.92 -24.57
CA ALA A 464 2.55 23.92 -25.23
C ALA A 464 2.52 23.69 -26.75
N THR A 465 3.65 23.34 -27.37
CA THR A 465 3.74 23.02 -28.80
C THR A 465 3.05 21.68 -29.14
N ASP A 466 3.17 20.65 -28.28
CA ASP A 466 2.49 19.37 -28.48
C ASP A 466 0.97 19.49 -28.32
N HIS A 467 0.47 20.40 -27.50
CA HIS A 467 -0.95 20.67 -27.33
C HIS A 467 -1.54 21.46 -28.50
N GLN A 468 -0.79 22.43 -29.03
CA GLN A 468 -1.18 23.15 -30.25
C GLN A 468 -1.22 22.23 -31.47
N GLY A 469 -0.25 21.36 -31.63
CA GLY A 469 -0.23 20.36 -32.72
C GLY A 469 -1.37 19.32 -32.65
N GLN A 470 -1.90 19.05 -31.46
CA GLN A 470 -3.07 18.17 -31.33
C GLN A 470 -4.40 18.88 -31.59
N VAL A 471 -4.51 20.18 -31.30
CA VAL A 471 -5.70 20.99 -31.58
C VAL A 471 -5.79 21.27 -33.08
N GLU A 472 -4.68 21.63 -33.74
CA GLU A 472 -4.65 21.85 -35.20
C GLU A 472 -4.89 20.55 -35.99
N GLY A 473 -4.51 19.37 -35.44
CA GLY A 473 -4.80 18.08 -36.07
C GLY A 473 -6.25 17.61 -35.97
N GLN A 474 -7.06 18.19 -35.06
CA GLN A 474 -8.49 17.90 -34.94
C GLN A 474 -9.38 18.84 -35.77
N GLU A 475 -8.96 20.07 -36.00
CA GLU A 475 -9.71 21.02 -36.87
C GLU A 475 -9.67 20.68 -38.37
N HIS A 476 -8.73 19.84 -38.80
CA HIS A 476 -8.64 19.39 -40.20
C HIS A 476 -9.42 18.11 -40.53
N GLN A 477 -10.19 17.54 -39.59
CA GLN A 477 -11.00 16.33 -39.82
C GLN A 477 -12.52 16.56 -39.84
N GLU A 478 -13.02 17.77 -39.71
CA GLU A 478 -14.42 18.09 -39.96
C GLU A 478 -14.60 18.60 -41.42
N GLU A 479 -14.71 17.67 -42.37
CA GLU A 479 -15.32 17.96 -43.69
C GLU A 479 -16.83 18.10 -43.54
N PRO A 480 -17.46 19.11 -44.18
CA PRO A 480 -18.90 19.28 -44.06
C PRO A 480 -19.62 18.23 -44.93
N LEU A 481 -20.44 17.42 -44.25
CA LEU A 481 -21.45 16.60 -44.92
C LEU A 481 -22.51 17.55 -45.53
N GLY A 482 -22.54 17.62 -46.87
CA GLY A 482 -23.61 18.19 -47.64
C GLY A 482 -24.86 17.29 -47.67
#